data_7c6cea10f2813998b6f1edbe9bfb9747
#
_entry.id   7c6cea10f2813998b6f1edbe9bfb9747
#
_cell.length_a   1.000
_cell.length_b   1.000
_cell.length_c   1.000
_cell.angle_alpha   90.00
_cell.angle_beta   90.00
_cell.angle_gamma   90.00
#
_symmetry.space_group_name_H-M   'P 1'
#
loop_
_entity.id
_entity.type
_entity.pdbx_description
1 polymer ?
#
loop_
_entity_poly.entity_id
_entity_poly.type
_entity_poly.pdbx_seq_one_letter_code
_entity_poly.pdbx_strand_id
1 'polypeptide(L)'
;NFVSLLPYICAVDEFQELIYSKEDLKVTDINETWLTVAKKYHLDKNNKGHINLEDGGYYYRQSHIFLDPFYYIDYALSYVGAILIWHNSKENLAFFKEVGRVASYYSYKDLITIYNMPNPFNEEVISDISKKLEKELEQRRILKKN
;
A
#
# COMPACT_ATOMS: atom_id res chain seq x y z
N ASN A 1 8.66 7.46 6.28
CA ASN A 1 9.02 6.07 6.03
C ASN A 1 7.92 5.41 5.18
N PHE A 2 8.15 5.30 3.86
CA PHE A 2 7.13 4.81 2.93
C PHE A 2 6.77 3.32 3.15
N VAL A 3 7.71 2.49 3.64
CA VAL A 3 7.44 1.07 3.94
C VAL A 3 6.36 0.92 5.02
N SER A 4 6.37 1.78 6.04
CA SER A 4 5.35 1.75 7.10
C SER A 4 3.98 2.26 6.65
N LEU A 5 3.90 2.88 5.45
CA LEU A 5 2.66 3.34 4.86
C LEU A 5 1.93 2.25 4.06
N LEU A 6 2.66 1.24 3.56
CA LEU A 6 2.06 0.17 2.74
C LEU A 6 0.88 -0.54 3.42
N PRO A 7 0.97 -0.97 4.69
CA PRO A 7 -0.17 -1.59 5.37
C PRO A 7 -1.39 -0.67 5.44
N TYR A 8 -1.17 0.63 5.63
CA TYR A 8 -2.27 1.61 5.67
C TYR A 8 -2.94 1.76 4.30
N ILE A 9 -2.16 1.81 3.22
CA ILE A 9 -2.71 1.91 1.85
C ILE A 9 -3.57 0.68 1.53
N CYS A 10 -3.07 -0.52 1.83
CA CYS A 10 -3.82 -1.77 1.63
C CYS A 10 -5.08 -1.83 2.52
N ALA A 11 -4.99 -1.34 3.76
CA ALA A 11 -6.15 -1.27 4.65
C ALA A 11 -7.24 -0.33 4.12
N VAL A 12 -6.84 0.82 3.55
CA VAL A 12 -7.78 1.76 2.92
C VAL A 12 -8.47 1.13 1.73
N ASP A 13 -7.75 0.37 0.91
CA ASP A 13 -8.30 -0.30 -0.26
C ASP A 13 -9.32 -1.39 0.13
N GLU A 14 -8.94 -2.30 1.03
CA GLU A 14 -9.83 -3.34 1.55
C GLU A 14 -11.07 -2.74 2.25
N PHE A 15 -10.87 -1.66 2.99
CA PHE A 15 -11.99 -0.96 3.62
C PHE A 15 -12.98 -0.43 2.60
N GLN A 16 -12.50 0.18 1.51
CA GLN A 16 -13.36 0.67 0.43
C GLN A 16 -14.13 -0.46 -0.23
N GLU A 17 -13.46 -1.59 -0.54
CA GLU A 17 -14.12 -2.78 -1.10
C GLU A 17 -15.27 -3.25 -0.20
N LEU A 18 -15.03 -3.33 1.11
CA LEU A 18 -16.02 -3.80 2.07
C LEU A 18 -17.22 -2.86 2.25
N ILE A 19 -17.02 -1.55 2.18
CA ILE A 19 -18.12 -0.59 2.35
C ILE A 19 -18.87 -0.32 1.04
N TYR A 20 -18.17 -0.21 -0.09
CA TYR A 20 -18.79 0.08 -1.37
C TYR A 20 -19.46 -1.14 -2.03
N SER A 21 -19.17 -2.36 -1.57
CA SER A 21 -19.86 -3.57 -2.02
C SER A 21 -21.21 -3.81 -1.35
N LYS A 22 -21.58 -3.00 -0.36
CA LYS A 22 -22.82 -3.15 0.43
C LYS A 22 -23.73 -1.95 0.26
N GLU A 23 -25.02 -2.21 0.22
CA GLU A 23 -26.07 -1.17 0.25
C GLU A 23 -26.52 -0.93 1.70
N ASP A 24 -27.09 0.24 1.94
CA ASP A 24 -27.77 0.64 3.20
C ASP A 24 -26.94 0.53 4.50
N LEU A 25 -25.61 0.73 4.40
CA LEU A 25 -24.74 0.75 5.58
C LEU A 25 -25.03 1.97 6.47
N LYS A 26 -25.17 1.72 7.76
CA LYS A 26 -25.18 2.77 8.79
C LYS A 26 -23.75 3.19 9.11
N VAL A 27 -23.60 4.39 9.66
CA VAL A 27 -22.30 4.91 10.10
C VAL A 27 -21.63 3.97 11.11
N THR A 28 -22.41 3.33 11.98
CA THR A 28 -21.91 2.32 12.93
C THR A 28 -21.28 1.13 12.22
N ASP A 29 -21.90 0.63 11.16
CA ASP A 29 -21.40 -0.52 10.41
C ASP A 29 -20.08 -0.18 9.68
N ILE A 30 -20.00 1.03 9.16
CA ILE A 30 -18.79 1.56 8.50
C ILE A 30 -17.66 1.69 9.53
N ASN A 31 -17.94 2.25 10.70
CA ASN A 31 -16.96 2.40 11.77
C ASN A 31 -16.42 1.04 12.27
N GLU A 32 -17.31 0.06 12.48
CA GLU A 32 -16.94 -1.30 12.88
C GLU A 32 -16.11 -2.00 11.80
N THR A 33 -16.44 -1.78 10.53
CA THR A 33 -15.66 -2.28 9.39
C THR A 33 -14.24 -1.71 9.43
N TRP A 34 -14.08 -0.39 9.66
CA TRP A 34 -12.76 0.20 9.80
C TRP A 34 -11.95 -0.38 10.97
N LEU A 35 -12.57 -0.54 12.15
CA LEU A 35 -11.88 -1.12 13.31
C LEU A 35 -11.39 -2.53 13.02
N THR A 36 -12.19 -3.34 12.31
CA THR A 36 -11.83 -4.70 11.91
C THR A 36 -10.65 -4.70 10.95
N VAL A 37 -10.69 -3.87 9.91
CA VAL A 37 -9.60 -3.73 8.94
C VAL A 37 -8.35 -3.20 9.61
N ALA A 38 -8.45 -2.13 10.40
CA ALA A 38 -7.31 -1.55 11.10
C ALA A 38 -6.59 -2.57 11.99
N LYS A 39 -7.34 -3.41 12.70
CA LYS A 39 -6.79 -4.51 13.51
C LYS A 39 -6.06 -5.55 12.65
N LYS A 40 -6.65 -5.95 11.51
CA LYS A 40 -6.02 -6.91 10.58
C LYS A 40 -4.65 -6.44 10.09
N TYR A 41 -4.52 -5.14 9.82
CA TYR A 41 -3.28 -4.53 9.32
C TYR A 41 -2.37 -3.98 10.42
N HIS A 42 -2.64 -4.27 11.69
CA HIS A 42 -1.90 -3.77 12.85
C HIS A 42 -1.77 -2.24 12.90
N LEU A 43 -2.85 -1.56 12.51
CA LEU A 43 -2.98 -0.10 12.50
C LEU A 43 -3.75 0.42 13.71
N ASP A 44 -4.24 -0.46 14.55
CA ASP A 44 -4.97 -0.15 15.77
C ASP A 44 -4.11 0.70 16.71
N LYS A 45 -4.66 1.81 17.14
CA LYS A 45 -4.02 2.77 18.04
C LYS A 45 -4.85 2.91 19.31
N ASN A 46 -4.18 3.24 20.39
CA ASN A 46 -4.89 3.65 21.60
C ASN A 46 -5.44 5.05 21.38
N ASN A 47 -6.73 5.12 21.03
CA ASN A 47 -7.46 6.38 20.80
C ASN A 47 -8.26 6.82 22.05
N LYS A 48 -7.93 6.31 23.23
CA LYS A 48 -8.67 6.56 24.48
C LYS A 48 -8.83 8.05 24.75
N GLY A 49 -10.07 8.48 24.97
CA GLY A 49 -10.44 9.87 25.20
C GLY A 49 -10.79 10.66 23.93
N HIS A 50 -10.73 10.02 22.75
CA HIS A 50 -11.13 10.62 21.48
C HIS A 50 -12.31 9.86 20.89
N ILE A 51 -13.53 10.18 21.35
CA ILE A 51 -14.78 9.44 21.07
C ILE A 51 -14.89 9.03 19.59
N ASN A 52 -14.75 9.97 18.66
CA ASN A 52 -14.88 9.68 17.22
C ASN A 52 -13.84 8.70 16.70
N LEU A 53 -12.65 8.64 17.30
CA LEU A 53 -11.59 7.71 16.90
C LEU A 53 -11.73 6.36 17.60
N GLU A 54 -12.20 6.35 18.84
CA GLU A 54 -12.52 5.13 19.58
C GLU A 54 -13.62 4.36 18.86
N ASP A 55 -14.63 5.07 18.35
CA ASP A 55 -15.75 4.51 17.60
C ASP A 55 -15.39 4.09 16.16
N GLY A 56 -14.12 4.18 15.75
CA GLY A 56 -13.67 3.74 14.43
C GLY A 56 -13.63 4.81 13.35
N GLY A 57 -13.83 6.07 13.66
CA GLY A 57 -13.90 7.18 12.70
C GLY A 57 -12.55 7.64 12.13
N TYR A 58 -11.46 6.87 12.30
CA TYR A 58 -10.13 7.28 11.80
C TYR A 58 -10.08 7.46 10.28
N TYR A 59 -10.85 6.68 9.52
CA TYR A 59 -10.94 6.73 8.06
C TYR A 59 -11.44 8.07 7.51
N TYR A 60 -12.16 8.87 8.30
CA TYR A 60 -12.60 10.21 7.88
C TYR A 60 -11.45 11.15 7.51
N ARG A 61 -10.24 10.87 7.96
CA ARG A 61 -9.04 11.64 7.61
C ARG A 61 -8.53 11.36 6.20
N GLN A 62 -8.98 10.27 5.58
CA GLN A 62 -8.54 9.82 4.27
C GLN A 62 -9.53 10.29 3.20
N SER A 63 -9.32 11.49 2.68
CA SER A 63 -10.20 12.10 1.67
C SER A 63 -10.39 11.26 0.40
N HIS A 64 -9.38 10.48 0.03
CA HIS A 64 -9.42 9.61 -1.16
C HIS A 64 -10.57 8.59 -1.09
N ILE A 65 -10.95 8.14 0.11
CA ILE A 65 -12.07 7.21 0.27
C ILE A 65 -13.37 7.79 -0.31
N PHE A 66 -13.55 9.12 -0.22
CA PHE A 66 -14.79 9.80 -0.59
C PHE A 66 -14.73 10.53 -1.94
N LEU A 67 -13.55 11.07 -2.28
CA LEU A 67 -13.39 11.92 -3.44
C LEU A 67 -12.86 11.14 -4.66
N ASP A 68 -11.99 10.17 -4.42
CA ASP A 68 -11.33 9.38 -5.46
C ASP A 68 -11.28 7.91 -5.03
N PRO A 69 -12.45 7.23 -4.92
CA PRO A 69 -12.52 5.83 -4.47
C PRO A 69 -11.62 4.91 -5.30
N PHE A 70 -10.96 3.97 -4.62
CA PHE A 70 -10.05 2.98 -5.19
C PHE A 70 -8.78 3.53 -5.86
N TYR A 71 -8.53 4.85 -5.80
CA TYR A 71 -7.28 5.43 -6.31
C TYR A 71 -6.09 5.20 -5.38
N TYR A 72 -6.33 5.11 -4.06
CA TYR A 72 -5.25 5.14 -3.07
C TYR A 72 -4.31 3.94 -3.16
N ILE A 73 -4.75 2.81 -3.69
CA ILE A 73 -3.94 1.60 -3.90
C ILE A 73 -2.80 1.82 -4.91
N ASP A 74 -2.93 2.76 -5.85
CA ASP A 74 -1.90 3.07 -6.84
C ASP A 74 -0.59 3.51 -6.19
N TYR A 75 -0.65 4.12 -5.00
CA TYR A 75 0.55 4.43 -4.22
C TYR A 75 1.28 3.18 -3.75
N ALA A 76 0.57 2.11 -3.37
CA ALA A 76 1.21 0.85 -3.00
C ALA A 76 1.93 0.22 -4.20
N LEU A 77 1.30 0.19 -5.37
CA LEU A 77 1.90 -0.30 -6.61
C LEU A 77 3.14 0.51 -6.99
N SER A 78 3.06 1.84 -6.87
CA SER A 78 4.20 2.74 -7.12
C SER A 78 5.35 2.49 -6.13
N TYR A 79 5.06 2.27 -4.85
CA TYR A 79 6.09 1.97 -3.84
C TYR A 79 6.74 0.62 -4.07
N VAL A 80 5.98 -0.41 -4.44
CA VAL A 80 6.54 -1.72 -4.81
C VAL A 80 7.45 -1.58 -6.02
N GLY A 81 7.03 -0.85 -7.05
CA GLY A 81 7.85 -0.53 -8.22
C GLY A 81 9.15 0.20 -7.84
N ALA A 82 9.06 1.20 -6.96
CA ALA A 82 10.23 1.95 -6.48
C ALA A 82 11.21 1.07 -5.68
N ILE A 83 10.72 0.13 -4.87
CA ILE A 83 11.55 -0.82 -4.13
C ILE A 83 12.29 -1.75 -5.09
N LEU A 84 11.61 -2.26 -6.11
CA LEU A 84 12.20 -3.12 -7.15
C LEU A 84 13.33 -2.41 -7.89
N ILE A 85 13.11 -1.14 -8.29
CA ILE A 85 14.12 -0.32 -8.94
C ILE A 85 15.32 -0.06 -8.03
N TRP A 86 15.05 0.30 -6.76
CA TRP A 86 16.09 0.60 -5.79
C TRP A 86 17.00 -0.61 -5.51
N HIS A 87 16.44 -1.81 -5.41
CA HIS A 87 17.19 -3.03 -5.09
C HIS A 87 18.16 -3.42 -6.22
N ASN A 88 17.84 -3.13 -7.48
CA ASN A 88 18.63 -3.47 -8.66
C ASN A 88 19.16 -2.22 -9.40
N SER A 89 19.71 -1.27 -8.68
CA SER A 89 19.86 0.14 -9.07
C SER A 89 20.58 0.46 -10.38
N LYS A 90 21.51 -0.38 -10.86
CA LYS A 90 22.29 -0.03 -12.07
C LYS A 90 21.56 -0.39 -13.38
N GLU A 91 20.96 -1.55 -13.45
CA GLU A 91 20.25 -2.01 -14.65
C GLU A 91 18.82 -1.46 -14.70
N ASN A 92 18.19 -1.27 -13.54
CA ASN A 92 16.80 -0.86 -13.45
C ASN A 92 16.55 0.65 -13.68
N LEU A 93 17.54 1.52 -13.56
CA LEU A 93 17.33 2.94 -13.87
C LEU A 93 17.15 3.18 -15.38
N ALA A 94 17.90 2.48 -16.23
CA ALA A 94 17.71 2.53 -17.69
C ALA A 94 16.33 1.98 -18.07
N PHE A 95 15.99 0.85 -17.51
CA PHE A 95 14.68 0.20 -17.61
C PHE A 95 13.52 1.13 -17.15
N PHE A 96 13.65 1.77 -16.00
CA PHE A 96 12.65 2.72 -15.50
C PHE A 96 12.42 3.89 -16.45
N LYS A 97 13.51 4.44 -17.02
CA LYS A 97 13.41 5.53 -18.01
C LYS A 97 12.70 5.09 -19.29
N GLU A 98 12.93 3.84 -19.72
CA GLU A 98 12.30 3.28 -20.92
C GLU A 98 10.81 3.04 -20.67
N VAL A 99 10.45 2.40 -19.57
CA VAL A 99 9.04 2.23 -19.15
C VAL A 99 8.34 3.58 -19.04
N GLY A 100 9.00 4.59 -18.47
CA GLY A 100 8.45 5.95 -18.35
C GLY A 100 8.12 6.63 -19.68
N ARG A 101 8.82 6.26 -20.78
CA ARG A 101 8.53 6.79 -22.13
C ARG A 101 7.23 6.25 -22.71
N VAL A 102 6.83 5.04 -22.31
CA VAL A 102 5.70 4.32 -22.88
C VAL A 102 4.52 4.14 -21.92
N ALA A 103 4.70 4.51 -20.67
CA ALA A 103 3.71 4.31 -19.61
C ALA A 103 2.33 4.92 -19.90
N SER A 104 2.27 6.01 -20.68
CA SER A 104 1.00 6.64 -21.11
C SER A 104 0.26 5.87 -22.21
N TYR A 105 0.91 4.91 -22.86
CA TYR A 105 0.34 4.14 -23.99
C TYR A 105 -0.16 2.76 -23.60
N TYR A 106 0.26 2.25 -22.44
CA TYR A 106 -0.02 0.89 -22.00
C TYR A 106 -0.61 0.86 -20.59
N SER A 107 -1.47 -0.12 -20.32
CA SER A 107 -1.91 -0.38 -18.95
C SER A 107 -0.76 -0.91 -18.09
N TYR A 108 -0.86 -0.79 -16.77
CA TYR A 108 0.14 -1.33 -15.85
C TYR A 108 0.35 -2.85 -16.04
N LYS A 109 -0.73 -3.60 -16.30
CA LYS A 109 -0.66 -5.05 -16.59
C LYS A 109 0.09 -5.34 -17.89
N ASP A 110 -0.12 -4.52 -18.92
CA ASP A 110 0.60 -4.68 -20.19
C ASP A 110 2.09 -4.39 -20.00
N LEU A 111 2.44 -3.36 -19.25
CA LEU A 111 3.83 -3.04 -18.94
C LEU A 111 4.54 -4.17 -18.18
N ILE A 112 3.87 -4.80 -17.21
CA ILE A 112 4.41 -5.98 -16.52
C ILE A 112 4.74 -7.08 -17.53
N THR A 113 3.84 -7.35 -18.47
CA THR A 113 4.01 -8.42 -19.45
C THR A 113 5.08 -8.08 -20.51
N ILE A 114 5.01 -6.88 -21.11
CA ILE A 114 5.90 -6.43 -22.18
C ILE A 114 7.36 -6.38 -21.71
N TYR A 115 7.56 -5.89 -20.49
CA TYR A 115 8.89 -5.68 -19.92
C TYR A 115 9.33 -6.78 -18.95
N ASN A 116 8.58 -7.88 -18.85
CA ASN A 116 8.85 -8.97 -17.92
C ASN A 116 9.16 -8.47 -16.49
N MET A 117 8.35 -7.51 -16.03
CA MET A 117 8.50 -6.95 -14.69
C MET A 117 8.03 -7.94 -13.64
N PRO A 118 8.60 -7.94 -12.41
CA PRO A 118 8.03 -8.66 -11.30
C PRO A 118 6.58 -8.19 -11.05
N ASN A 119 5.67 -9.14 -11.06
CA ASN A 119 4.24 -8.83 -10.90
C ASN A 119 3.90 -8.59 -9.42
N PRO A 120 3.53 -7.37 -8.98
CA PRO A 120 3.20 -7.08 -7.59
C PRO A 120 1.89 -7.73 -7.11
N PHE A 121 1.11 -8.31 -8.01
CA PHE A 121 -0.09 -9.11 -7.66
C PHE A 121 0.25 -10.59 -7.40
N ASN A 122 1.53 -10.98 -7.49
CA ASN A 122 2.00 -12.33 -7.15
C ASN A 122 2.55 -12.34 -5.72
N GLU A 123 2.01 -13.23 -4.89
CA GLU A 123 2.39 -13.38 -3.47
C GLU A 123 3.88 -13.72 -3.31
N GLU A 124 4.46 -14.54 -4.19
CA GLU A 124 5.88 -14.89 -4.15
C GLU A 124 6.76 -13.65 -4.36
N VAL A 125 6.38 -12.77 -5.29
CA VAL A 125 7.11 -11.51 -5.56
C VAL A 125 7.05 -10.60 -4.34
N ILE A 126 5.89 -10.45 -3.70
CA ILE A 126 5.74 -9.64 -2.50
C ILE A 126 6.53 -10.23 -1.33
N SER A 127 6.50 -11.55 -1.15
CA SER A 127 7.30 -12.25 -0.12
C SER A 127 8.79 -12.03 -0.31
N ASP A 128 9.29 -12.11 -1.54
CA ASP A 128 10.71 -11.90 -1.87
C ASP A 128 11.14 -10.44 -1.61
N ILE A 129 10.31 -9.47 -2.01
CA ILE A 129 10.51 -8.04 -1.72
C ILE A 129 10.57 -7.81 -0.21
N SER A 130 9.65 -8.40 0.56
CA SER A 130 9.60 -8.26 2.01
C SER A 130 10.88 -8.76 2.67
N LYS A 131 11.36 -9.96 2.31
CA LYS A 131 12.63 -10.53 2.82
C LYS A 131 13.84 -9.66 2.50
N LYS A 132 13.89 -9.10 1.28
CA LYS A 132 14.97 -8.20 0.85
C LYS A 132 14.97 -6.91 1.66
N LEU A 133 13.79 -6.32 1.90
CA LEU A 133 13.63 -5.12 2.73
C LEU A 133 14.02 -5.38 4.18
N GLU A 134 13.60 -6.49 4.76
CA GLU A 134 13.94 -6.87 6.13
C GLU A 134 15.46 -6.95 6.31
N LYS A 135 16.14 -7.68 5.42
CA LYS A 135 17.60 -7.78 5.43
C LYS A 135 18.30 -6.43 5.35
N GLU A 136 17.84 -5.54 4.49
CA GLU A 136 18.42 -4.21 4.35
C GLU A 136 18.18 -3.34 5.59
N LEU A 137 17.00 -3.41 6.18
CA LEU A 137 16.67 -2.68 7.41
C LEU A 137 17.50 -3.17 8.59
N GLU A 138 17.74 -4.47 8.71
CA GLU A 138 18.61 -5.05 9.74
C GLU A 138 20.06 -4.56 9.58
N GLN A 139 20.60 -4.59 8.38
CA GLN A 139 21.96 -4.07 8.10
C GLN A 139 22.10 -2.61 8.50
N ARG A 140 21.12 -1.77 8.14
CA ARG A 140 21.12 -0.34 8.53
C ARG A 140 20.97 -0.12 10.03
N ARG A 141 20.25 -1.00 10.73
CA ARG A 141 20.11 -0.96 12.19
C ARG A 141 21.42 -1.27 12.89
N ILE A 142 22.20 -2.20 12.35
CA ILE A 142 23.54 -2.54 12.88
C ILE A 142 24.50 -1.37 12.69
N LEU A 143 24.51 -0.74 11.49
CA LEU A 143 25.37 0.41 11.18
C LEU A 143 25.08 1.65 12.04
N LYS A 144 23.86 1.81 12.54
CA LYS A 144 23.49 2.93 13.45
C LYS A 144 23.84 2.69 14.92
N LYS A 145 24.22 1.46 15.29
CA LYS A 145 24.60 1.11 16.67
C LYS A 145 26.11 1.15 16.90
N ASN A 146 26.89 1.27 15.83
CA ASN A 146 28.34 1.46 15.82
C ASN A 146 28.67 2.92 15.48
#